data_fee5360a6b9ea67b2a8cb08517ee9759
#
_entry.id   fee5360a6b9ea67b2a8cb08517ee9759
#
_cell.length_a   1.000
_cell.length_b   1.000
_cell.length_c   1.000
_cell.angle_alpha   90.00
_cell.angle_beta   90.00
_cell.angle_gamma   90.00
#
_symmetry.space_group_name_H-M   'P 1'
#
loop_
_entity.id
_entity.type
_entity.pdbx_description
1 polymer ?
#
loop_
_entity_poly.entity_id
_entity_poly.type
_entity_poly.pdbx_seq_one_letter_code
_entity_poly.pdbx_strand_id
1 'polypeptide(L)'
;MKANQTTETIHIAPPNIKNGKVWIKGTAPLVVHKFSDKAKNMIRAKQEAGSTANTKKKREAKDFTEVFNGARHISFDGWDGIPAPAFRNACIRACSLVGFKMTMAKMSIFIEADGFDATEGTPLVKIYGKEPRQLESMVRLATGVCDISVRPQWLEWGACLRFRYDGDQFTAEDVINLVHRAGLQVGVCEGRPGSTNSNGCGWGTFEISDEASVRALEKEGGAK
;
A
#
# COMPACT_ATOMS: atom_id res chain seq x y z
N MET A 1 5.56 54.60 29.88
CA MET A 1 4.79 54.33 28.65
C MET A 1 4.64 52.82 28.51
N LYS A 2 3.42 52.27 28.73
CA LYS A 2 3.15 50.83 28.51
C LYS A 2 2.88 50.65 27.04
N ALA A 3 3.70 49.82 26.38
CA ALA A 3 3.45 49.42 24.99
C ALA A 3 2.15 48.59 24.93
N ASN A 4 1.17 49.06 24.16
CA ASN A 4 -0.02 48.30 23.81
C ASN A 4 0.44 47.14 22.91
N GLN A 5 0.46 45.92 23.44
CA GLN A 5 0.52 44.72 22.64
C GLN A 5 -0.85 44.55 21.96
N THR A 6 -0.94 44.95 20.70
CA THR A 6 -2.03 44.59 19.82
C THR A 6 -1.96 43.07 19.62
N THR A 7 -2.82 42.31 20.27
CA THR A 7 -3.06 40.88 19.99
C THR A 7 -3.70 40.79 18.61
N GLU A 8 -2.91 40.43 17.58
CA GLU A 8 -3.45 40.08 16.27
C GLU A 8 -4.32 38.84 16.41
N THR A 9 -5.57 38.99 16.10
CA THR A 9 -6.52 37.85 16.07
C THR A 9 -6.20 36.99 14.86
N ILE A 10 -5.79 35.74 15.08
CA ILE A 10 -5.53 34.77 14.01
C ILE A 10 -6.88 34.38 13.39
N HIS A 11 -7.06 34.65 12.11
CA HIS A 11 -8.21 34.20 11.33
C HIS A 11 -7.87 32.86 10.65
N ILE A 12 -8.59 31.80 10.99
CA ILE A 12 -8.42 30.46 10.39
C ILE A 12 -9.51 30.27 9.34
N ALA A 13 -9.11 30.22 8.05
CA ALA A 13 -10.01 29.92 6.96
C ALA A 13 -10.28 28.39 6.88
N PRO A 14 -11.47 27.96 6.41
CA PRO A 14 -11.74 26.55 6.19
C PRO A 14 -10.83 25.98 5.09
N PRO A 15 -10.46 24.67 5.15
CA PRO A 15 -9.61 24.04 4.14
C PRO A 15 -10.33 23.94 2.77
N ASN A 16 -9.62 24.17 1.68
CA ASN A 16 -10.11 24.08 0.31
C ASN A 16 -9.98 22.65 -0.22
N ILE A 17 -10.86 21.75 0.22
CA ILE A 17 -10.80 20.33 -0.13
C ILE A 17 -11.34 20.10 -1.55
N LYS A 18 -10.52 19.48 -2.39
CA LYS A 18 -10.84 19.01 -3.76
C LYS A 18 -10.83 17.48 -3.80
N ASN A 19 -11.63 16.92 -4.70
CA ASN A 19 -11.68 15.48 -4.96
C ASN A 19 -11.16 15.18 -6.36
N GLY A 20 -10.52 14.01 -6.52
CA GLY A 20 -10.03 13.53 -7.81
C GLY A 20 -10.10 12.02 -7.92
N LYS A 21 -10.06 11.56 -9.18
CA LYS A 21 -10.01 10.13 -9.51
C LYS A 21 -9.04 9.92 -10.67
N VAL A 22 -8.18 8.88 -10.55
CA VAL A 22 -7.30 8.45 -11.63
C VAL A 22 -7.23 6.92 -11.69
N TRP A 23 -7.25 6.39 -12.89
CA TRP A 23 -7.00 4.98 -13.14
C TRP A 23 -5.51 4.75 -13.33
N ILE A 24 -5.00 3.66 -12.78
CA ILE A 24 -3.59 3.27 -12.89
C ILE A 24 -3.49 1.81 -13.34
N LYS A 25 -2.45 1.52 -14.12
CA LYS A 25 -2.10 0.17 -14.56
C LYS A 25 -0.68 -0.16 -14.14
N GLY A 26 -0.45 -1.38 -13.63
CA GLY A 26 0.88 -1.84 -13.26
C GLY A 26 1.80 -1.94 -14.47
N THR A 27 3.01 -1.43 -14.34
CA THR A 27 4.12 -1.59 -15.31
C THR A 27 5.02 -2.76 -14.95
N ALA A 28 4.91 -3.25 -13.72
CA ALA A 28 5.58 -4.44 -13.21
C ALA A 28 4.64 -5.25 -12.32
N PRO A 29 4.92 -6.53 -12.05
CA PRO A 29 4.09 -7.35 -11.18
C PRO A 29 3.87 -6.72 -9.80
N LEU A 30 2.70 -6.94 -9.23
CA LEU A 30 2.37 -6.56 -7.86
C LEU A 30 2.54 -7.75 -6.94
N VAL A 31 3.28 -7.59 -5.85
CA VAL A 31 3.42 -8.60 -4.80
C VAL A 31 2.93 -8.03 -3.48
N VAL A 32 1.91 -8.64 -2.91
CA VAL A 32 1.31 -8.20 -1.65
C VAL A 32 1.80 -9.06 -0.49
N HIS A 33 1.97 -8.45 0.66
CA HIS A 33 2.32 -9.15 1.88
C HIS A 33 1.52 -8.60 3.07
N LYS A 34 0.42 -9.28 3.37
CA LYS A 34 -0.30 -9.09 4.62
C LYS A 34 0.40 -9.90 5.73
N PHE A 35 0.48 -9.32 6.90
CA PHE A 35 0.99 -10.05 8.07
C PHE A 35 -0.08 -11.03 8.57
N SER A 36 0.18 -12.33 8.45
CA SER A 36 -0.84 -13.35 8.73
C SER A 36 -1.30 -13.35 10.20
N ASP A 37 -2.57 -13.67 10.43
CA ASP A 37 -3.15 -13.73 11.77
C ASP A 37 -2.46 -14.76 12.64
N LYS A 38 -2.00 -15.88 12.06
CA LYS A 38 -1.18 -16.88 12.75
C LYS A 38 0.11 -16.27 13.31
N ALA A 39 0.82 -15.46 12.53
CA ALA A 39 2.03 -14.79 12.98
C ALA A 39 1.74 -13.75 14.07
N LYS A 40 0.64 -13.00 13.95
CA LYS A 40 0.19 -12.05 14.98
C LYS A 40 -0.13 -12.76 16.30
N ASN A 41 -0.88 -13.85 16.23
CA ASN A 41 -1.25 -14.64 17.40
C ASN A 41 -0.01 -15.25 18.07
N MET A 42 0.99 -15.70 17.30
CA MET A 42 2.26 -16.18 17.85
C MET A 42 3.05 -15.07 18.57
N ILE A 43 3.07 -13.85 18.01
CA ILE A 43 3.72 -12.69 18.65
C ILE A 43 2.96 -12.31 19.91
N ARG A 44 1.63 -12.26 19.86
CA ARG A 44 0.77 -11.98 21.01
C ARG A 44 1.01 -12.96 22.13
N ALA A 45 0.97 -14.27 21.84
CA ALA A 45 1.23 -15.31 22.82
C ALA A 45 2.62 -15.20 23.47
N LYS A 46 3.65 -14.79 22.70
CA LYS A 46 4.99 -14.52 23.25
C LYS A 46 5.02 -13.30 24.16
N GLN A 47 4.30 -12.25 23.82
CA GLN A 47 4.23 -11.04 24.63
C GLN A 47 3.46 -11.27 25.92
N GLU A 48 2.37 -12.05 25.87
CA GLU A 48 1.57 -12.45 27.04
C GLU A 48 2.35 -13.39 27.98
N ALA A 49 3.19 -14.29 27.43
CA ALA A 49 4.01 -15.21 28.22
C ALA A 49 5.23 -14.56 28.90
N GLY A 50 5.58 -13.32 28.51
CA GLY A 50 6.74 -12.60 29.05
C GLY A 50 8.09 -13.14 28.62
N SER A 51 9.19 -12.53 29.12
CA SER A 51 10.57 -12.81 28.71
C SER A 51 11.14 -14.18 29.13
N THR A 52 10.47 -14.89 30.05
CA THR A 52 10.91 -16.20 30.59
C THR A 52 10.46 -17.40 29.74
N ALA A 53 9.62 -17.19 28.72
CA ALA A 53 9.12 -18.27 27.87
C ALA A 53 10.15 -18.71 26.81
N ASN A 54 11.28 -19.27 27.25
CA ASN A 54 12.28 -19.88 26.37
C ASN A 54 11.90 -21.35 26.08
N THR A 55 10.70 -21.57 25.57
CA THR A 55 10.25 -22.90 25.16
C THR A 55 10.69 -23.15 23.72
N LYS A 56 11.58 -24.12 23.52
CA LYS A 56 11.89 -24.75 22.23
C LYS A 56 10.63 -25.45 21.71
N LYS A 57 9.61 -24.67 21.26
CA LYS A 57 8.46 -25.25 20.56
C LYS A 57 8.94 -25.81 19.24
N LYS A 58 8.64 -27.11 19.00
CA LYS A 58 8.83 -27.77 17.72
C LYS A 58 8.10 -26.94 16.66
N ARG A 59 8.76 -26.51 15.57
CA ARG A 59 8.13 -25.81 14.49
C ARG A 59 7.09 -26.73 13.85
N GLU A 60 5.86 -26.25 13.73
CA GLU A 60 4.83 -26.92 12.94
C GLU A 60 5.21 -26.90 11.45
N ALA A 61 4.74 -27.90 10.70
CA ALA A 61 4.89 -27.93 9.27
C ALA A 61 4.25 -26.66 8.66
N LYS A 62 4.89 -26.10 7.63
CA LYS A 62 4.41 -24.89 6.94
C LYS A 62 3.40 -25.31 5.88
N ASP A 63 2.16 -24.87 6.01
CA ASP A 63 1.17 -24.96 4.94
C ASP A 63 1.32 -23.76 4.00
N PHE A 64 1.81 -24.01 2.80
CA PHE A 64 2.06 -22.97 1.82
C PHE A 64 0.78 -22.34 1.29
N THR A 65 -0.32 -23.09 1.22
CA THR A 65 -1.63 -22.59 0.80
C THR A 65 -2.21 -21.66 1.86
N GLU A 66 -2.14 -22.05 3.13
CA GLU A 66 -2.55 -21.19 4.26
C GLU A 66 -1.72 -19.89 4.28
N VAL A 67 -0.40 -19.98 4.07
CA VAL A 67 0.49 -18.82 4.03
C VAL A 67 0.17 -17.89 2.84
N PHE A 68 -0.11 -18.45 1.67
CA PHE A 68 -0.52 -17.71 0.49
C PHE A 68 -1.82 -16.94 0.73
N ASN A 69 -2.87 -17.62 1.20
CA ASN A 69 -4.16 -17.00 1.47
C ASN A 69 -4.06 -15.95 2.59
N GLY A 70 -3.30 -16.23 3.64
CA GLY A 70 -3.07 -15.30 4.73
C GLY A 70 -2.25 -14.06 4.37
N ALA A 71 -1.56 -14.07 3.21
CA ALA A 71 -0.80 -12.92 2.72
C ALA A 71 -1.62 -11.97 1.82
N ARG A 72 -2.89 -12.30 1.53
CA ARG A 72 -3.83 -11.48 0.76
C ARG A 72 -4.58 -10.52 1.68
N HIS A 73 -4.87 -9.33 1.19
CA HIS A 73 -5.88 -8.44 1.76
C HIS A 73 -7.20 -8.65 1.04
N ILE A 74 -8.12 -9.32 1.69
CA ILE A 74 -9.44 -9.63 1.12
C ILE A 74 -10.48 -8.73 1.80
N SER A 75 -11.29 -8.02 1.01
CA SER A 75 -12.35 -7.15 1.50
C SER A 75 -13.54 -7.94 2.07
N PHE A 76 -14.43 -7.27 2.79
CA PHE A 76 -15.72 -7.86 3.22
C PHE A 76 -16.55 -8.38 2.04
N ASP A 77 -16.39 -7.79 0.85
CA ASP A 77 -17.10 -8.19 -0.38
C ASP A 77 -16.33 -9.26 -1.17
N GLY A 78 -15.23 -9.79 -0.65
CA GLY A 78 -14.48 -10.91 -1.22
C GLY A 78 -13.48 -10.58 -2.33
N TRP A 79 -13.23 -9.30 -2.64
CA TRP A 79 -12.21 -8.90 -3.62
C TRP A 79 -10.86 -8.59 -2.96
N ASP A 80 -9.78 -8.77 -3.73
CA ASP A 80 -8.42 -8.44 -3.29
C ASP A 80 -8.14 -6.94 -3.34
N GLY A 81 -7.37 -6.45 -2.39
CA GLY A 81 -7.03 -5.04 -2.30
C GLY A 81 -5.58 -4.74 -1.93
N ILE A 82 -5.20 -3.51 -2.19
CA ILE A 82 -3.97 -2.89 -1.72
C ILE A 82 -4.34 -1.93 -0.60
N PRO A 83 -3.63 -1.93 0.55
CA PRO A 83 -3.88 -0.92 1.57
C PRO A 83 -3.81 0.50 1.01
N ALA A 84 -4.89 1.28 1.17
CA ALA A 84 -4.94 2.67 0.70
C ALA A 84 -3.77 3.52 1.25
N PRO A 85 -3.29 3.33 2.50
CA PRO A 85 -2.09 3.97 2.99
C PRO A 85 -0.82 3.69 2.17
N ALA A 86 -0.72 2.57 1.43
CA ALA A 86 0.43 2.28 0.59
C ALA A 86 0.56 3.30 -0.55
N PHE A 87 -0.54 3.62 -1.23
CA PHE A 87 -0.57 4.64 -2.27
C PHE A 87 -0.33 6.04 -1.71
N ARG A 88 -0.98 6.37 -0.58
CA ARG A 88 -0.75 7.65 0.10
C ARG A 88 0.72 7.83 0.45
N ASN A 89 1.35 6.84 1.04
CA ASN A 89 2.77 6.89 1.41
C ASN A 89 3.68 6.97 0.18
N ALA A 90 3.32 6.33 -0.94
CA ALA A 90 4.06 6.46 -2.19
C ALA A 90 4.03 7.89 -2.72
N CYS A 91 2.85 8.54 -2.71
CA CYS A 91 2.71 9.96 -3.09
C CYS A 91 3.51 10.89 -2.15
N ILE A 92 3.40 10.71 -0.83
CA ILE A 92 4.15 11.52 0.15
C ILE A 92 5.66 11.36 -0.08
N ARG A 93 6.13 10.14 -0.36
CA ARG A 93 7.53 9.89 -0.62
C ARG A 93 7.99 10.50 -1.95
N ALA A 94 7.15 10.48 -2.98
CA ALA A 94 7.44 11.12 -4.26
C ALA A 94 7.61 12.63 -4.13
N CYS A 95 6.94 13.28 -3.17
CA CYS A 95 7.13 14.71 -2.89
C CYS A 95 8.58 15.07 -2.57
N SER A 96 9.34 14.18 -1.90
CA SER A 96 10.75 14.42 -1.60
C SER A 96 11.64 14.53 -2.85
N LEU A 97 11.24 13.87 -3.94
CA LEU A 97 11.97 13.88 -5.21
C LEU A 97 11.86 15.21 -5.96
N VAL A 98 10.84 16.00 -5.63
CA VAL A 98 10.58 17.32 -6.22
C VAL A 98 10.79 18.46 -5.23
N GLY A 99 11.37 18.19 -4.06
CA GLY A 99 11.66 19.20 -3.05
C GLY A 99 10.44 19.69 -2.26
N PHE A 100 9.26 19.06 -2.43
CA PHE A 100 8.08 19.42 -1.64
C PHE A 100 8.14 18.78 -0.24
N LYS A 101 7.78 19.56 0.80
CA LYS A 101 7.85 19.09 2.19
C LYS A 101 6.89 17.93 2.45
N MET A 102 7.42 16.75 2.79
CA MET A 102 6.62 15.55 3.09
C MET A 102 5.62 15.77 4.23
N THR A 103 5.92 16.64 5.19
CA THR A 103 5.01 17.00 6.29
C THR A 103 3.77 17.73 5.77
N MET A 104 3.93 18.63 4.81
CA MET A 104 2.80 19.30 4.14
C MET A 104 1.99 18.30 3.32
N ALA A 105 2.65 17.45 2.54
CA ALA A 105 1.98 16.41 1.75
C ALA A 105 1.13 15.46 2.62
N LYS A 106 1.63 15.09 3.81
CA LYS A 106 0.86 14.27 4.78
C LYS A 106 -0.46 14.90 5.23
N MET A 107 -0.52 16.23 5.27
CA MET A 107 -1.72 16.94 5.68
C MET A 107 -2.63 17.30 4.49
N SER A 108 -2.11 17.19 3.26
CA SER A 108 -2.77 17.75 2.08
C SER A 108 -3.25 16.71 1.07
N ILE A 109 -2.86 15.41 1.19
CA ILE A 109 -3.31 14.36 0.27
C ILE A 109 -3.77 13.10 1.02
N PHE A 110 -4.93 12.58 0.61
CA PHE A 110 -5.58 11.41 1.21
C PHE A 110 -6.10 10.51 0.10
N ILE A 111 -5.88 9.19 0.23
CA ILE A 111 -6.44 8.18 -0.66
C ILE A 111 -7.69 7.61 0.00
N GLU A 112 -8.80 7.59 -0.74
CA GLU A 112 -10.05 7.02 -0.30
C GLU A 112 -10.08 5.51 -0.54
N ALA A 113 -10.65 4.79 0.40
CA ALA A 113 -10.80 3.34 0.29
C ALA A 113 -12.01 2.97 -0.58
N ASP A 114 -11.92 1.84 -1.30
CA ASP A 114 -13.06 1.19 -1.96
C ASP A 114 -13.82 0.29 -0.98
N GLY A 115 -13.15 -0.20 0.06
CA GLY A 115 -13.69 -1.04 1.11
C GLY A 115 -12.65 -1.28 2.19
N PHE A 116 -12.90 -2.28 3.03
CA PHE A 116 -12.04 -2.59 4.17
C PHE A 116 -11.70 -4.08 4.21
N ASP A 117 -10.50 -4.41 4.68
CA ASP A 117 -10.06 -5.78 4.94
C ASP A 117 -10.99 -6.47 5.93
N ALA A 118 -11.45 -7.67 5.60
CA ALA A 118 -12.42 -8.41 6.39
C ALA A 118 -11.91 -8.83 7.77
N THR A 119 -10.59 -8.95 7.96
CA THR A 119 -9.99 -9.38 9.24
C THR A 119 -9.42 -8.23 10.05
N GLU A 120 -8.80 -7.25 9.39
CA GLU A 120 -8.07 -6.18 10.07
C GLU A 120 -8.77 -4.82 10.03
N GLY A 121 -9.80 -4.68 9.18
CA GLY A 121 -10.43 -3.39 8.94
C GLY A 121 -9.52 -2.36 8.24
N THR A 122 -8.40 -2.80 7.65
CA THR A 122 -7.50 -1.93 6.89
C THR A 122 -8.22 -1.36 5.67
N PRO A 123 -8.18 -0.03 5.42
CA PRO A 123 -8.79 0.56 4.22
C PRO A 123 -8.06 0.09 2.96
N LEU A 124 -8.83 -0.40 1.99
CA LEU A 124 -8.32 -1.02 0.77
C LEU A 124 -8.74 -0.27 -0.49
N VAL A 125 -7.85 -0.24 -1.46
CA VAL A 125 -8.12 0.07 -2.87
C VAL A 125 -8.21 -1.25 -3.63
N LYS A 126 -9.28 -1.45 -4.41
CA LYS A 126 -9.52 -2.69 -5.16
C LYS A 126 -8.45 -2.92 -6.22
N ILE A 127 -7.98 -4.17 -6.31
CA ILE A 127 -7.14 -4.64 -7.40
C ILE A 127 -8.05 -5.11 -8.55
N TYR A 128 -7.81 -4.57 -9.75
CA TYR A 128 -8.36 -5.06 -11.00
C TYR A 128 -7.31 -5.94 -11.66
N GLY A 129 -7.62 -7.22 -11.85
CA GLY A 129 -6.69 -8.21 -12.39
C GLY A 129 -7.25 -9.61 -12.24
N LYS A 130 -6.54 -10.60 -12.80
CA LYS A 130 -6.85 -12.03 -12.62
C LYS A 130 -6.48 -12.47 -11.19
N GLU A 131 -6.88 -13.71 -10.84
CA GLU A 131 -6.44 -14.31 -9.57
C GLU A 131 -4.92 -14.30 -9.44
N PRO A 132 -4.41 -14.01 -8.23
CA PRO A 132 -2.97 -13.98 -7.99
C PRO A 132 -2.38 -15.39 -8.09
N ARG A 133 -1.19 -15.47 -8.64
CA ARG A 133 -0.40 -16.70 -8.57
C ARG A 133 0.40 -16.76 -7.28
N GLN A 134 0.72 -17.98 -6.85
CA GLN A 134 1.63 -18.20 -5.74
C GLN A 134 3.07 -17.94 -6.19
N LEU A 135 3.72 -16.95 -5.61
CA LEU A 135 5.14 -16.69 -5.77
C LEU A 135 5.90 -17.31 -4.60
N GLU A 136 6.80 -18.22 -4.91
CA GLU A 136 7.73 -18.79 -3.93
C GLU A 136 9.13 -18.19 -4.15
N SER A 137 9.72 -17.67 -3.09
CA SER A 137 11.05 -17.07 -3.14
C SER A 137 11.88 -17.53 -1.96
N MET A 138 13.12 -17.89 -2.22
CA MET A 138 14.08 -18.18 -1.15
C MET A 138 14.53 -16.85 -0.53
N VAL A 139 14.37 -16.73 0.78
CA VAL A 139 14.79 -15.56 1.55
C VAL A 139 15.79 -15.97 2.62
N ARG A 140 16.77 -15.14 2.88
CA ARG A 140 17.70 -15.33 3.99
C ARG A 140 17.25 -14.49 5.18
N LEU A 141 16.94 -15.15 6.27
CA LEU A 141 16.60 -14.49 7.52
C LEU A 141 17.83 -13.79 8.13
N ALA A 142 17.60 -12.83 9.02
CA ALA A 142 18.69 -12.13 9.74
C ALA A 142 19.62 -13.09 10.52
N THR A 143 19.11 -14.27 10.89
CA THR A 143 19.85 -15.36 11.53
C THR A 143 20.76 -16.16 10.57
N GLY A 144 20.78 -15.84 9.28
CA GLY A 144 21.52 -16.55 8.25
C GLY A 144 20.83 -17.80 7.68
N VAL A 145 19.73 -18.24 8.27
CA VAL A 145 18.96 -19.42 7.82
C VAL A 145 18.15 -19.06 6.58
N CYS A 146 18.13 -19.94 5.57
CA CYS A 146 17.25 -19.83 4.42
C CYS A 146 15.84 -20.26 4.79
N ASP A 147 14.83 -19.53 4.28
CA ASP A 147 13.41 -19.87 4.38
C ASP A 147 12.72 -19.63 3.03
N ILE A 148 11.58 -20.30 2.79
CA ILE A 148 10.75 -20.09 1.62
C ILE A 148 9.66 -19.07 1.99
N SER A 149 9.65 -17.96 1.29
CA SER A 149 8.61 -16.93 1.36
C SER A 149 7.57 -17.20 0.30
N VAL A 150 6.30 -17.22 0.69
CA VAL A 150 5.15 -17.40 -0.21
C VAL A 150 4.32 -16.12 -0.21
N ARG A 151 4.05 -15.61 -1.42
CA ARG A 151 3.33 -14.34 -1.61
C ARG A 151 2.33 -14.43 -2.76
N PRO A 152 1.20 -13.72 -2.67
CA PRO A 152 0.33 -13.50 -3.82
C PRO A 152 0.97 -12.50 -4.78
N GLN A 153 1.01 -12.86 -6.07
CA GLN A 153 1.55 -12.03 -7.14
C GLN A 153 0.54 -11.89 -8.28
N TRP A 154 0.24 -10.66 -8.64
CA TRP A 154 -0.49 -10.30 -9.86
C TRP A 154 0.53 -9.90 -10.92
N LEU A 155 0.55 -10.59 -12.07
CA LEU A 155 1.41 -10.24 -13.20
C LEU A 155 0.92 -8.98 -13.89
N GLU A 156 -0.38 -8.89 -14.07
CA GLU A 156 -1.09 -7.73 -14.60
C GLU A 156 -2.10 -7.26 -13.57
N TRP A 157 -2.11 -5.99 -13.30
CA TRP A 157 -2.96 -5.38 -12.30
C TRP A 157 -3.23 -3.91 -12.60
N GLY A 158 -4.28 -3.40 -12.03
CA GLY A 158 -4.61 -1.99 -12.05
C GLY A 158 -5.46 -1.62 -10.86
N ALA A 159 -5.71 -0.35 -10.68
CA ALA A 159 -6.54 0.18 -9.60
C ALA A 159 -7.17 1.52 -10.00
N CYS A 160 -8.23 1.90 -9.28
CA CYS A 160 -8.82 3.23 -9.36
C CYS A 160 -8.48 3.99 -8.08
N LEU A 161 -7.65 5.01 -8.17
CA LEU A 161 -7.32 5.86 -7.03
C LEU A 161 -8.31 7.01 -6.95
N ARG A 162 -9.04 7.09 -5.85
CA ARG A 162 -9.85 8.24 -5.47
C ARG A 162 -9.14 8.97 -4.36
N PHE A 163 -9.04 10.29 -4.48
CA PHE A 163 -8.31 11.08 -3.50
C PHE A 163 -9.03 12.38 -3.17
N ARG A 164 -8.78 12.83 -1.96
CA ARG A 164 -9.05 14.19 -1.50
C ARG A 164 -7.73 14.88 -1.30
N TYR A 165 -7.67 16.14 -1.71
CA TYR A 165 -6.47 16.95 -1.55
C TYR A 165 -6.81 18.39 -1.22
N ASP A 166 -5.87 19.07 -0.59
CA ASP A 166 -5.95 20.48 -0.29
C ASP A 166 -5.63 21.28 -1.56
N GLY A 167 -6.64 21.98 -2.09
CA GLY A 167 -6.53 22.80 -3.29
C GLY A 167 -5.70 24.07 -3.12
N ASP A 168 -5.32 24.43 -1.90
CA ASP A 168 -4.42 25.53 -1.62
C ASP A 168 -2.94 25.09 -1.69
N GLN A 169 -2.68 23.76 -1.65
CA GLN A 169 -1.35 23.18 -1.73
C GLN A 169 -1.07 22.51 -3.07
N PHE A 170 -2.10 21.96 -3.73
CA PHE A 170 -1.97 21.21 -4.97
C PHE A 170 -3.05 21.60 -5.98
N THR A 171 -2.65 21.72 -7.22
CA THR A 171 -3.60 21.71 -8.35
C THR A 171 -3.96 20.25 -8.70
N ALA A 172 -5.00 20.04 -9.51
CA ALA A 172 -5.34 18.72 -10.02
C ALA A 172 -4.20 18.11 -10.85
N GLU A 173 -3.51 18.94 -11.63
CA GLU A 173 -2.34 18.53 -12.41
C GLU A 173 -1.18 18.10 -11.52
N ASP A 174 -0.90 18.82 -10.44
CA ASP A 174 0.14 18.44 -9.47
C ASP A 174 -0.15 17.07 -8.86
N VAL A 175 -1.40 16.79 -8.51
CA VAL A 175 -1.79 15.49 -7.94
C VAL A 175 -1.60 14.37 -8.97
N ILE A 176 -1.99 14.57 -10.22
CA ILE A 176 -1.78 13.60 -11.31
C ILE A 176 -0.28 13.36 -11.53
N ASN A 177 0.53 14.39 -11.60
CA ASN A 177 1.98 14.30 -11.74
C ASN A 177 2.62 13.61 -10.55
N LEU A 178 2.12 13.86 -9.35
CA LEU A 178 2.57 13.20 -8.12
C LEU A 178 2.25 11.69 -8.14
N VAL A 179 1.05 11.31 -8.55
CA VAL A 179 0.65 9.91 -8.72
C VAL A 179 1.54 9.22 -9.77
N HIS A 180 1.82 9.87 -10.89
CA HIS A 180 2.71 9.34 -11.93
C HIS A 180 4.13 9.10 -11.39
N ARG A 181 4.70 10.08 -10.68
CA ARG A 181 6.01 9.91 -10.02
C ARG A 181 6.00 8.81 -8.95
N ALA A 182 4.94 8.74 -8.16
CA ALA A 182 4.77 7.68 -7.16
C ALA A 182 4.78 6.29 -7.82
N GLY A 183 4.11 6.15 -8.96
CA GLY A 183 4.09 4.90 -9.72
C GLY A 183 5.44 4.52 -10.30
N LEU A 184 6.11 5.45 -10.97
CA LEU A 184 7.36 5.17 -11.66
C LEU A 184 8.56 5.01 -10.73
N GLN A 185 8.66 5.86 -9.69
CA GLN A 185 9.89 6.02 -8.90
C GLN A 185 9.80 5.38 -7.51
N VAL A 186 8.59 5.25 -6.94
CA VAL A 186 8.42 4.73 -5.58
C VAL A 186 7.82 3.33 -5.57
N GLY A 187 6.73 3.12 -6.32
CA GLY A 187 5.97 1.87 -6.33
C GLY A 187 5.20 1.60 -5.04
N VAL A 188 4.44 0.50 -5.02
CA VAL A 188 3.66 0.05 -3.87
C VAL A 188 3.96 -1.40 -3.52
N CYS A 189 3.65 -1.82 -2.31
CA CYS A 189 3.79 -3.18 -1.80
C CYS A 189 5.23 -3.71 -1.76
N GLU A 190 5.42 -5.03 -1.84
CA GLU A 190 6.72 -5.69 -1.69
C GLU A 190 7.59 -5.52 -2.94
N GLY A 191 8.90 -5.40 -2.77
CA GLY A 191 9.88 -5.29 -3.87
C GLY A 191 9.87 -3.96 -4.63
N ARG A 192 9.12 -2.94 -4.16
CA ARG A 192 9.04 -1.61 -4.80
C ARG A 192 10.38 -0.88 -4.78
N PRO A 193 10.67 -0.03 -5.78
CA PRO A 193 11.91 0.75 -5.84
C PRO A 193 12.11 1.65 -4.62
N GLY A 194 11.03 2.25 -4.12
CA GLY A 194 11.06 3.17 -2.98
C GLY A 194 11.27 2.51 -1.61
N SER A 195 11.48 1.19 -1.50
CA SER A 195 11.75 0.53 -0.22
C SER A 195 13.25 0.53 0.10
N THR A 196 13.62 0.86 1.34
CA THR A 196 15.01 0.77 1.83
C THR A 196 15.53 -0.67 1.87
N ASN A 197 14.62 -1.63 2.01
CA ASN A 197 14.91 -3.06 2.05
C ASN A 197 14.44 -3.76 0.77
N SER A 198 14.40 -3.04 -0.36
CA SER A 198 14.02 -3.62 -1.64
C SER A 198 15.05 -4.63 -2.10
N ASN A 199 14.57 -5.74 -2.65
CA ASN A 199 15.40 -6.73 -3.35
C ASN A 199 15.77 -6.29 -4.78
N GLY A 200 15.43 -5.07 -5.19
CA GLY A 200 15.72 -4.52 -6.51
C GLY A 200 14.82 -5.01 -7.63
N CYS A 201 13.74 -5.76 -7.34
CA CYS A 201 12.85 -6.31 -8.37
C CYS A 201 12.04 -5.24 -9.12
N GLY A 202 11.87 -4.05 -8.55
CA GLY A 202 11.06 -2.98 -9.16
C GLY A 202 9.56 -3.31 -9.23
N TRP A 203 9.06 -4.22 -8.39
CA TRP A 203 7.66 -4.61 -8.33
C TRP A 203 6.76 -3.46 -7.87
N GLY A 204 5.47 -3.55 -8.21
CA GLY A 204 4.47 -2.60 -7.78
C GLY A 204 4.62 -1.21 -8.37
N THR A 205 5.40 -1.05 -9.45
CA THR A 205 5.41 0.17 -10.25
C THR A 205 4.20 0.23 -11.15
N PHE A 206 3.74 1.45 -11.45
CA PHE A 206 2.52 1.68 -12.23
C PHE A 206 2.58 3.00 -12.98
N GLU A 207 1.71 3.13 -13.97
CA GLU A 207 1.49 4.33 -14.75
C GLU A 207 0.02 4.75 -14.73
N ILE A 208 -0.26 5.97 -15.19
CA ILE A 208 -1.62 6.46 -15.40
C ILE A 208 -2.21 5.76 -16.61
N SER A 209 -3.47 5.34 -16.49
CA SER A 209 -4.20 4.61 -17.51
C SER A 209 -5.65 5.10 -17.60
N ASP A 210 -6.45 4.45 -18.41
CA ASP A 210 -7.88 4.68 -18.54
C ASP A 210 -8.71 3.55 -17.91
N GLU A 211 -9.98 3.85 -17.65
CA GLU A 211 -10.90 2.91 -17.02
C GLU A 211 -11.11 1.64 -17.85
N ALA A 212 -11.19 1.77 -19.17
CA ALA A 212 -11.48 0.64 -20.06
C ALA A 212 -10.32 -0.37 -20.05
N SER A 213 -9.09 0.12 -20.14
CA SER A 213 -7.87 -0.69 -20.08
C SER A 213 -7.72 -1.42 -18.75
N VAL A 214 -8.04 -0.75 -17.63
CA VAL A 214 -7.95 -1.37 -16.31
C VAL A 214 -9.05 -2.41 -16.09
N ARG A 215 -10.29 -2.12 -16.47
CA ARG A 215 -11.41 -3.08 -16.35
C ARG A 215 -11.27 -4.29 -17.26
N ALA A 216 -10.56 -4.16 -18.38
CA ALA A 216 -10.26 -5.27 -19.27
C ALA A 216 -9.40 -6.35 -18.59
N LEU A 217 -8.55 -5.99 -17.61
CA LEU A 217 -7.70 -6.92 -16.86
C LEU A 217 -8.49 -8.00 -16.09
N GLU A 218 -9.75 -7.71 -15.71
CA GLU A 218 -10.64 -8.69 -15.06
C GLU A 218 -11.31 -9.63 -16.08
N LYS A 219 -11.48 -9.20 -17.35
CA LYS A 219 -12.33 -9.87 -18.34
C LYS A 219 -11.58 -10.91 -19.18
N GLU A 220 -10.27 -10.84 -19.32
CA GLU A 220 -9.48 -11.76 -20.16
C GLU A 220 -9.24 -13.15 -19.53
N GLY A 221 -10.24 -13.71 -18.88
CA GLY A 221 -10.17 -15.02 -18.20
C GLY A 221 -11.21 -16.06 -18.66
N GLY A 222 -11.94 -15.78 -19.72
CA GLY A 222 -12.97 -16.70 -20.22
C GLY A 222 -12.67 -17.22 -21.63
N ALA A 223 -11.55 -17.93 -21.84
CA ALA A 223 -11.39 -18.86 -22.96
C ALA A 223 -10.00 -19.51 -22.95
N LYS A 224 -9.86 -20.69 -22.33
CA LYS A 224 -9.27 -21.90 -22.98
C LYS A 224 -9.47 -23.08 -22.05
#